data_2732b12832f86540ccb4c1c05a5b4c7e
#
_entry.id   2732b12832f86540ccb4c1c05a5b4c7e
#
_cell.length_a   1.000
_cell.length_b   1.000
_cell.length_c   1.000
_cell.angle_alpha   90.00
_cell.angle_beta   90.00
_cell.angle_gamma   90.00
#
_symmetry.space_group_name_H-M   'P 1'
#
loop_
_entity.id
_entity.type
_entity.pdbx_description
1 polymer ?
#
loop_
_entity_poly.entity_id
_entity_poly.type
_entity_poly.pdbx_seq_one_letter_code
_entity_poly.pdbx_strand_id
1 'polypeptide(L)'
;MRGAEVPGEGSPSSPDLVVIGHVGVSIVHTGVVSWTSPGGSGYAVAASAAALIGRRVGLVAAVGPDTDLTPLKQLEVDLAGVAEMPGSSAKLRIREFADGARSFSGDLGVAATVRTETFPEQYLKAGRIHLGTAPPDQQLAWLEYLHSRGCRAQLSADMFEHYATSYPTASREVCDGVDLIFMNQAEYDALYGDAQLPVPKAPLVVKRGPAAARLIVDGHPQEVEAAAPQVTDPTGGGEVLAGVFLALLTNGLPEREALKYAVRASASCVADYGVTGAHLTAELKAIGEEVGW
;
A
#
# COMPACT_ATOMS: atom_id res chain seq x y z
N MET A 1 -2.23 -0.83 -55.42
CA MET A 1 -2.64 -0.23 -54.13
C MET A 1 -2.26 -1.23 -53.03
N ARG A 2 -1.20 -0.96 -52.30
CA ARG A 2 -0.82 -1.77 -51.14
C ARG A 2 -1.57 -1.21 -49.95
N GLY A 3 -2.41 -2.03 -49.28
CA GLY A 3 -3.11 -1.67 -48.06
C GLY A 3 -2.10 -1.37 -46.97
N ALA A 4 -2.22 -0.22 -46.33
CA ALA A 4 -1.49 0.11 -45.14
C ALA A 4 -2.03 -0.80 -44.00
N GLU A 5 -1.18 -1.66 -43.47
CA GLU A 5 -1.43 -2.37 -42.23
C GLU A 5 -1.53 -1.33 -41.10
N VAL A 6 -2.69 -1.26 -40.45
CA VAL A 6 -2.87 -0.54 -39.22
C VAL A 6 -2.00 -1.22 -38.16
N PRO A 7 -1.12 -0.51 -37.42
CA PRO A 7 -0.37 -1.13 -36.35
C PRO A 7 -1.38 -1.71 -35.33
N GLY A 8 -1.31 -3.01 -35.11
CA GLY A 8 -2.14 -3.69 -34.12
C GLY A 8 -1.95 -3.02 -32.75
N GLU A 9 -3.03 -2.76 -32.05
CA GLU A 9 -3.02 -2.39 -30.64
C GLU A 9 -2.20 -3.46 -29.91
N GLY A 10 -1.00 -3.08 -29.43
CA GLY A 10 -0.16 -3.96 -28.65
C GLY A 10 -0.95 -4.43 -27.45
N SER A 11 -0.93 -5.72 -27.15
CA SER A 11 -1.50 -6.26 -25.91
C SER A 11 -1.09 -5.39 -24.76
N PRO A 12 -2.01 -5.01 -23.84
CA PRO A 12 -1.65 -4.16 -22.72
C PRO A 12 -0.46 -4.78 -21.99
N SER A 13 0.60 -3.99 -21.83
CA SER A 13 1.79 -4.44 -21.11
C SER A 13 1.39 -4.75 -19.66
N SER A 14 1.87 -5.87 -19.13
CA SER A 14 1.67 -6.19 -17.70
C SER A 14 2.18 -5.04 -16.85
N PRO A 15 1.48 -4.68 -15.75
CA PRO A 15 2.02 -3.73 -14.78
C PRO A 15 3.31 -4.30 -14.14
N ASP A 16 4.21 -3.42 -13.73
CA ASP A 16 5.45 -3.82 -13.07
C ASP A 16 5.25 -4.01 -11.55
N LEU A 17 4.32 -3.24 -10.98
CA LEU A 17 3.87 -3.32 -9.59
C LEU A 17 2.37 -3.61 -9.56
N VAL A 18 1.96 -4.67 -8.87
CA VAL A 18 0.55 -4.97 -8.58
C VAL A 18 0.28 -4.75 -7.10
N VAL A 19 -0.76 -4.03 -6.79
CA VAL A 19 -1.25 -3.82 -5.43
C VAL A 19 -2.54 -4.60 -5.22
N ILE A 20 -2.58 -5.48 -4.22
CA ILE A 20 -3.78 -6.19 -3.80
C ILE A 20 -4.21 -5.58 -2.47
N GLY A 21 -5.40 -5.00 -2.40
CA GLY A 21 -5.82 -4.37 -1.16
C GLY A 21 -7.22 -3.76 -1.21
N HIS A 22 -7.64 -3.21 -0.09
CA HIS A 22 -8.95 -2.62 0.05
C HIS A 22 -9.02 -1.24 -0.60
N VAL A 23 -10.15 -0.98 -1.25
CA VAL A 23 -10.52 0.33 -1.81
C VAL A 23 -11.90 0.71 -1.27
N GLY A 24 -12.04 1.94 -0.83
CA GLY A 24 -13.29 2.44 -0.28
C GLY A 24 -13.16 3.86 0.24
N VAL A 25 -13.71 4.14 1.42
CA VAL A 25 -13.67 5.47 2.03
C VAL A 25 -13.12 5.44 3.45
N SER A 26 -12.31 6.43 3.77
CA SER A 26 -11.90 6.77 5.11
C SER A 26 -12.75 7.92 5.63
N ILE A 27 -13.35 7.74 6.79
CA ILE A 27 -14.15 8.74 7.49
C ILE A 27 -13.43 9.05 8.79
N VAL A 28 -12.89 10.26 8.90
CA VAL A 28 -12.11 10.68 10.05
C VAL A 28 -12.91 11.71 10.85
N HIS A 29 -13.01 11.51 12.15
CA HIS A 29 -13.64 12.41 13.10
C HIS A 29 -12.61 12.85 14.14
N THR A 30 -12.29 14.13 14.17
CA THR A 30 -11.63 14.77 15.30
C THR A 30 -12.69 15.46 16.16
N GLY A 31 -12.33 15.93 17.34
CA GLY A 31 -13.29 16.69 18.18
C GLY A 31 -13.85 17.96 17.52
N VAL A 32 -13.27 18.42 16.41
CA VAL A 32 -13.55 19.71 15.76
C VAL A 32 -14.00 19.56 14.31
N VAL A 33 -13.44 18.60 13.58
CA VAL A 33 -13.62 18.44 12.13
C VAL A 33 -13.95 17.00 11.79
N SER A 34 -14.80 16.80 10.79
CA SER A 34 -15.02 15.50 10.15
C SER A 34 -14.80 15.63 8.65
N TRP A 35 -14.11 14.69 8.08
CA TRP A 35 -13.93 14.62 6.62
C TRP A 35 -14.03 13.19 6.12
N THR A 36 -14.30 13.07 4.85
CA THR A 36 -14.37 11.80 4.13
C THR A 36 -13.47 11.90 2.92
N SER A 37 -12.63 10.91 2.71
CA SER A 37 -11.73 10.83 1.56
C SER A 37 -11.76 9.43 0.96
N PRO A 38 -11.42 9.26 -0.34
CA PRO A 38 -11.05 7.97 -0.86
C PRO A 38 -9.95 7.36 -0.01
N GLY A 39 -10.01 6.06 0.25
CA GLY A 39 -9.09 5.41 1.17
C GLY A 39 -9.06 3.90 1.01
N GLY A 40 -8.46 3.27 2.01
CA GLY A 40 -8.13 1.85 2.00
C GLY A 40 -6.69 1.62 1.59
N SER A 41 -6.10 0.53 2.08
CA SER A 41 -4.69 0.22 1.86
C SER A 41 -4.35 0.09 0.37
N GLY A 42 -5.19 -0.58 -0.41
CA GLY A 42 -5.00 -0.72 -1.85
C GLY A 42 -5.05 0.61 -2.58
N TYR A 43 -6.00 1.50 -2.20
CA TYR A 43 -6.11 2.83 -2.80
C TYR A 43 -4.86 3.67 -2.57
N ALA A 44 -4.44 3.81 -1.32
CA ALA A 44 -3.35 4.71 -0.95
C ALA A 44 -2.00 4.27 -1.52
N VAL A 45 -1.70 2.96 -1.47
CA VAL A 45 -0.48 2.40 -2.06
C VAL A 45 -0.50 2.56 -3.58
N ALA A 46 -1.61 2.20 -4.26
CA ALA A 46 -1.68 2.29 -5.72
C ALA A 46 -1.63 3.74 -6.21
N ALA A 47 -2.34 4.67 -5.56
CA ALA A 47 -2.35 6.08 -5.93
C ALA A 47 -0.97 6.72 -5.79
N SER A 48 -0.28 6.52 -4.66
CA SER A 48 1.05 7.09 -4.43
C SER A 48 2.12 6.49 -5.34
N ALA A 49 2.04 5.18 -5.62
CA ALA A 49 2.94 4.55 -6.58
C ALA A 49 2.68 5.05 -8.01
N ALA A 50 1.41 5.11 -8.43
CA ALA A 50 1.05 5.53 -9.78
C ALA A 50 1.36 7.00 -10.07
N ALA A 51 1.35 7.86 -9.05
CA ALA A 51 1.82 9.24 -9.19
C ALA A 51 3.29 9.35 -9.62
N LEU A 52 4.08 8.29 -9.45
CA LEU A 52 5.47 8.20 -9.87
C LEU A 52 5.66 7.37 -11.15
N ILE A 53 4.99 6.22 -11.27
CA ILE A 53 5.23 5.26 -12.38
C ILE A 53 4.01 4.99 -13.26
N GLY A 54 2.90 5.71 -13.04
CA GLY A 54 1.71 5.72 -13.90
C GLY A 54 1.10 4.34 -14.11
N ARG A 55 0.72 4.04 -15.36
CA ARG A 55 0.10 2.78 -15.80
C ARG A 55 0.92 1.50 -15.56
N ARG A 56 2.12 1.62 -15.02
CA ARG A 56 2.93 0.47 -14.57
C ARG A 56 2.44 -0.09 -13.23
N VAL A 57 1.40 0.52 -12.63
CA VAL A 57 0.74 0.04 -11.40
C VAL A 57 -0.59 -0.58 -11.75
N GLY A 58 -0.79 -1.84 -11.35
CA GLY A 58 -2.08 -2.53 -11.39
C GLY A 58 -2.69 -2.65 -10.00
N LEU A 59 -4.01 -2.63 -9.92
CA LEU A 59 -4.75 -2.78 -8.67
C LEU A 59 -5.71 -3.97 -8.73
N VAL A 60 -5.69 -4.79 -7.67
CA VAL A 60 -6.65 -5.87 -7.43
C VAL A 60 -7.46 -5.52 -6.19
N ALA A 61 -8.76 -5.34 -6.36
CA ALA A 61 -9.67 -4.96 -5.29
C ALA A 61 -11.11 -5.39 -5.61
N ALA A 62 -11.95 -5.52 -4.59
CA ALA A 62 -13.39 -5.57 -4.75
C ALA A 62 -14.00 -4.25 -4.24
N VAL A 63 -14.87 -3.65 -5.04
CA VAL A 63 -15.55 -2.38 -4.73
C VAL A 63 -17.03 -2.49 -4.97
N GLY A 64 -17.82 -1.72 -4.22
CA GLY A 64 -19.24 -1.51 -4.50
C GLY A 64 -19.46 -0.30 -5.43
N PRO A 65 -20.70 -0.08 -5.87
CA PRO A 65 -21.06 1.05 -6.72
C PRO A 65 -20.94 2.42 -6.01
N ASP A 66 -20.65 2.42 -4.72
CA ASP A 66 -20.45 3.61 -3.89
C ASP A 66 -18.99 4.13 -3.89
N THR A 67 -18.10 3.54 -4.69
CA THR A 67 -16.69 3.96 -4.80
C THR A 67 -16.43 4.73 -6.10
N ASP A 68 -15.86 5.93 -5.96
CA ASP A 68 -15.34 6.69 -7.09
C ASP A 68 -13.91 6.30 -7.41
N LEU A 69 -13.70 5.64 -8.55
CA LEU A 69 -12.38 5.24 -9.06
C LEU A 69 -11.76 6.30 -10.01
N THR A 70 -12.43 7.44 -10.22
CA THR A 70 -11.93 8.50 -11.11
C THR A 70 -10.52 8.97 -10.77
N PRO A 71 -10.15 9.20 -9.49
CA PRO A 71 -8.78 9.61 -9.15
C PRO A 71 -7.71 8.57 -9.57
N LEU A 72 -7.99 7.27 -9.41
CA LEU A 72 -7.06 6.21 -9.82
C LEU A 72 -6.94 6.14 -11.35
N LYS A 73 -8.04 6.35 -12.08
CA LYS A 73 -8.03 6.43 -13.55
C LYS A 73 -7.22 7.62 -14.05
N GLN A 74 -7.29 8.76 -13.36
CA GLN A 74 -6.49 9.95 -13.70
C GLN A 74 -4.99 9.75 -13.48
N LEU A 75 -4.62 8.88 -12.53
CA LEU A 75 -3.25 8.42 -12.29
C LEU A 75 -2.83 7.27 -13.20
N GLU A 76 -3.67 6.90 -14.17
CA GLU A 76 -3.44 5.80 -15.11
C GLU A 76 -3.22 4.42 -14.45
N VAL A 77 -3.76 4.19 -13.24
CA VAL A 77 -3.72 2.86 -12.60
C VAL A 77 -4.45 1.85 -13.48
N ASP A 78 -3.84 0.71 -13.76
CA ASP A 78 -4.51 -0.41 -14.43
C ASP A 78 -5.52 -1.05 -13.45
N LEU A 79 -6.80 -0.91 -13.76
CA LEU A 79 -7.92 -1.37 -12.94
C LEU A 79 -8.50 -2.71 -13.43
N ALA A 80 -7.83 -3.43 -14.30
CA ALA A 80 -8.32 -4.72 -14.81
C ALA A 80 -8.57 -5.76 -13.70
N GLY A 81 -7.90 -5.63 -12.55
CA GLY A 81 -8.10 -6.48 -11.37
C GLY A 81 -9.17 -5.95 -10.38
N VAL A 82 -9.86 -4.86 -10.70
CA VAL A 82 -10.90 -4.31 -9.83
C VAL A 82 -12.25 -4.89 -10.19
N ALA A 83 -12.86 -5.62 -9.25
CA ALA A 83 -14.18 -6.20 -9.40
C ALA A 83 -15.24 -5.28 -8.77
N GLU A 84 -16.21 -4.81 -9.57
CA GLU A 84 -17.38 -4.12 -9.05
C GLU A 84 -18.45 -5.14 -8.64
N MET A 85 -18.88 -5.09 -7.38
CA MET A 85 -19.74 -6.07 -6.74
C MET A 85 -21.00 -5.42 -6.16
N PRO A 86 -22.15 -6.13 -6.13
CA PRO A 86 -23.32 -5.65 -5.39
C PRO A 86 -23.02 -5.56 -3.89
N GLY A 87 -23.20 -4.39 -3.31
CA GLY A 87 -22.95 -4.11 -1.88
C GLY A 87 -22.13 -2.84 -1.67
N SER A 88 -21.77 -2.54 -0.44
CA SER A 88 -20.95 -1.36 -0.14
C SER A 88 -19.47 -1.70 -0.17
N SER A 89 -18.66 -0.75 -0.59
CA SER A 89 -17.21 -0.81 -0.50
C SER A 89 -16.73 -0.74 0.95
N ALA A 90 -15.45 -0.98 1.15
CA ALA A 90 -14.81 -0.89 2.46
C ALA A 90 -14.97 0.52 3.05
N LYS A 91 -15.24 0.59 4.36
CA LYS A 91 -15.37 1.83 5.12
C LYS A 91 -14.54 1.76 6.37
N LEU A 92 -13.54 2.64 6.48
CA LEU A 92 -12.74 2.81 7.68
C LEU A 92 -13.21 4.08 8.41
N ARG A 93 -13.60 3.94 9.68
CA ARG A 93 -13.92 5.06 10.56
C ARG A 93 -12.82 5.22 11.58
N ILE A 94 -12.28 6.42 11.63
CA ILE A 94 -11.21 6.79 12.55
C ILE A 94 -11.76 7.90 13.45
N ARG A 95 -11.68 7.71 14.75
CA ARG A 95 -12.00 8.74 15.74
C ARG A 95 -10.73 9.11 16.48
N GLU A 96 -10.39 10.39 16.44
CA GLU A 96 -9.30 10.95 17.20
C GLU A 96 -9.85 11.67 18.44
N PHE A 97 -9.27 11.39 19.59
CA PHE A 97 -9.62 11.96 20.87
C PHE A 97 -8.71 13.14 21.22
N ALA A 98 -9.14 13.96 22.19
CA ALA A 98 -8.41 15.16 22.59
C ALA A 98 -7.01 14.90 23.17
N ASP A 99 -6.75 13.70 23.66
CA ASP A 99 -5.45 13.23 24.13
C ASP A 99 -4.53 12.66 23.03
N GLY A 100 -4.99 12.73 21.77
CA GLY A 100 -4.28 12.17 20.61
C GLY A 100 -4.47 10.67 20.42
N ALA A 101 -5.21 9.99 21.31
CA ALA A 101 -5.56 8.58 21.11
C ALA A 101 -6.51 8.42 19.91
N ARG A 102 -6.44 7.26 19.25
CA ARG A 102 -7.27 6.94 18.09
C ARG A 102 -8.01 5.64 18.29
N SER A 103 -9.26 5.60 17.87
CA SER A 103 -10.01 4.36 17.71
C SER A 103 -10.31 4.11 16.24
N PHE A 104 -10.27 2.85 15.87
CA PHE A 104 -10.53 2.39 14.51
C PHE A 104 -11.74 1.47 14.52
N SER A 105 -12.65 1.67 13.58
CA SER A 105 -13.70 0.71 13.28
C SER A 105 -13.86 0.61 11.78
N GLY A 106 -13.96 -0.60 11.27
CA GLY A 106 -14.03 -0.85 9.84
C GLY A 106 -15.14 -1.83 9.47
N ASP A 107 -15.64 -1.64 8.26
CA ASP A 107 -16.49 -2.59 7.59
C ASP A 107 -15.85 -2.84 6.22
N LEU A 108 -15.45 -4.07 5.96
CA LEU A 108 -14.80 -4.44 4.71
C LEU A 108 -15.79 -4.49 3.53
N GLY A 109 -17.10 -4.56 3.81
CA GLY A 109 -18.10 -4.63 2.76
C GLY A 109 -17.84 -5.78 1.78
N VAL A 110 -17.90 -5.47 0.49
CA VAL A 110 -17.64 -6.47 -0.56
C VAL A 110 -16.18 -6.97 -0.58
N ALA A 111 -15.25 -6.26 0.03
CA ALA A 111 -13.84 -6.66 0.16
C ALA A 111 -13.59 -7.66 1.29
N ALA A 112 -14.63 -8.06 2.06
CA ALA A 112 -14.50 -9.08 3.10
C ALA A 112 -14.16 -10.49 2.57
N THR A 113 -14.36 -10.73 1.27
CA THR A 113 -14.10 -12.03 0.63
C THR A 113 -12.96 -11.89 -0.39
N VAL A 114 -11.94 -12.74 -0.24
CA VAL A 114 -10.86 -12.87 -1.24
C VAL A 114 -11.44 -13.43 -2.54
N ARG A 115 -11.08 -12.80 -3.65
CA ARG A 115 -11.60 -13.13 -4.99
C ARG A 115 -10.47 -13.35 -5.98
N THR A 116 -9.80 -14.46 -5.82
CA THR A 116 -8.65 -14.81 -6.67
C THR A 116 -9.03 -14.99 -8.15
N GLU A 117 -10.32 -15.29 -8.42
CA GLU A 117 -10.86 -15.37 -9.77
C GLU A 117 -10.88 -14.04 -10.54
N THR A 118 -10.80 -12.93 -9.84
CA THR A 118 -10.74 -11.58 -10.46
C THR A 118 -9.32 -11.14 -10.76
N PHE A 119 -8.30 -11.91 -10.36
CA PHE A 119 -6.90 -11.58 -10.59
C PHE A 119 -6.53 -11.77 -12.08
N PRO A 120 -6.12 -10.71 -12.80
CA PRO A 120 -5.80 -10.81 -14.21
C PRO A 120 -4.55 -11.68 -14.42
N GLU A 121 -4.63 -12.63 -15.35
CA GLU A 121 -3.54 -13.57 -15.67
C GLU A 121 -2.22 -12.85 -15.99
N GLN A 122 -2.30 -11.72 -16.71
CA GLN A 122 -1.13 -10.92 -17.07
C GLN A 122 -0.42 -10.34 -15.84
N TYR A 123 -1.11 -10.14 -14.71
CA TYR A 123 -0.50 -9.61 -13.48
C TYR A 123 0.47 -10.60 -12.82
N LEU A 124 0.38 -11.90 -13.13
CA LEU A 124 1.38 -12.89 -12.69
C LEU A 124 2.79 -12.62 -13.24
N LYS A 125 2.91 -11.76 -14.26
CA LYS A 125 4.20 -11.35 -14.87
C LYS A 125 4.78 -10.09 -14.23
N ALA A 126 4.09 -9.48 -13.27
CA ALA A 126 4.59 -8.32 -12.56
C ALA A 126 5.94 -8.62 -11.87
N GLY A 127 6.80 -7.63 -11.78
CA GLY A 127 8.05 -7.76 -11.03
C GLY A 127 7.84 -7.75 -9.52
N ARG A 128 6.78 -7.07 -9.05
CA ARG A 128 6.42 -6.92 -7.64
C ARG A 128 4.93 -7.04 -7.44
N ILE A 129 4.52 -7.69 -6.34
CA ILE A 129 3.14 -7.72 -5.87
C ILE A 129 3.11 -7.36 -4.38
N HIS A 130 2.29 -6.39 -4.03
CA HIS A 130 2.12 -5.92 -2.67
C HIS A 130 0.74 -6.30 -2.12
N LEU A 131 0.73 -6.93 -0.95
CA LEU A 131 -0.46 -7.21 -0.17
C LEU A 131 -0.66 -6.07 0.86
N GLY A 132 -1.62 -5.19 0.61
CA GLY A 132 -1.99 -4.15 1.56
C GLY A 132 -2.54 -4.73 2.86
N THR A 133 -2.73 -3.86 3.85
CA THR A 133 -3.29 -4.27 5.16
C THR A 133 -4.64 -4.96 4.98
N ALA A 134 -4.74 -6.18 5.50
CA ALA A 134 -5.94 -7.03 5.45
C ALA A 134 -5.94 -8.02 6.62
N PRO A 135 -7.05 -8.70 6.92
CA PRO A 135 -7.03 -9.87 7.79
C PRO A 135 -5.98 -10.90 7.34
N PRO A 136 -5.17 -11.48 8.25
CA PRO A 136 -4.09 -12.38 7.88
C PRO A 136 -4.52 -13.61 7.06
N ASP A 137 -5.72 -14.11 7.29
CA ASP A 137 -6.31 -15.19 6.50
C ASP A 137 -6.52 -14.80 5.03
N GLN A 138 -6.89 -13.55 4.76
CA GLN A 138 -6.98 -13.02 3.39
C GLN A 138 -5.60 -12.89 2.74
N GLN A 139 -4.61 -12.35 3.47
CA GLN A 139 -3.24 -12.24 2.96
C GLN A 139 -2.65 -13.63 2.67
N LEU A 140 -2.86 -14.60 3.57
CA LEU A 140 -2.42 -15.99 3.37
C LEU A 140 -3.11 -16.64 2.16
N ALA A 141 -4.41 -16.43 1.96
CA ALA A 141 -5.13 -16.92 0.80
C ALA A 141 -4.57 -16.35 -0.52
N TRP A 142 -4.18 -15.08 -0.54
CA TRP A 142 -3.49 -14.48 -1.69
C TRP A 142 -2.10 -15.09 -1.91
N LEU A 143 -1.31 -15.30 -0.86
CA LEU A 143 0.00 -15.96 -0.96
C LEU A 143 -0.13 -17.37 -1.52
N GLU A 144 -1.07 -18.16 -0.99
CA GLU A 144 -1.36 -19.50 -1.50
C GLU A 144 -1.72 -19.48 -2.99
N TYR A 145 -2.64 -18.57 -3.38
CA TYR A 145 -3.02 -18.43 -4.78
C TYR A 145 -1.81 -18.10 -5.67
N LEU A 146 -1.04 -17.05 -5.33
CA LEU A 146 0.11 -16.62 -6.13
C LEU A 146 1.16 -17.73 -6.25
N HIS A 147 1.46 -18.43 -5.16
CA HIS A 147 2.37 -19.57 -5.18
C HIS A 147 1.84 -20.73 -6.04
N SER A 148 0.55 -21.07 -5.93
CA SER A 148 -0.09 -22.13 -6.73
C SER A 148 -0.06 -21.84 -8.23
N ARG A 149 -0.04 -20.55 -8.61
CA ARG A 149 0.07 -20.09 -10.00
C ARG A 149 1.51 -19.95 -10.48
N GLY A 150 2.50 -20.29 -9.65
CA GLY A 150 3.91 -20.18 -9.98
C GLY A 150 4.38 -18.73 -10.18
N CYS A 151 3.74 -17.77 -9.49
CA CYS A 151 4.14 -16.37 -9.49
C CYS A 151 5.60 -16.21 -9.06
N ARG A 152 6.36 -15.38 -9.77
CA ARG A 152 7.78 -15.11 -9.49
C ARG A 152 8.04 -13.66 -9.09
N ALA A 153 6.99 -12.88 -8.88
CA ALA A 153 7.09 -11.52 -8.39
C ALA A 153 7.75 -11.51 -7.00
N GLN A 154 8.48 -10.44 -6.70
CA GLN A 154 8.85 -10.15 -5.32
C GLN A 154 7.60 -9.75 -4.55
N LEU A 155 7.27 -10.52 -3.50
CA LEU A 155 6.07 -10.33 -2.71
C LEU A 155 6.37 -9.41 -1.53
N SER A 156 5.45 -8.52 -1.21
CA SER A 156 5.52 -7.69 -0.01
C SER A 156 4.17 -7.60 0.68
N ALA A 157 4.18 -7.37 1.99
CA ALA A 157 2.96 -7.20 2.77
C ALA A 157 3.07 -6.04 3.76
N ASP A 158 1.96 -5.36 4.01
CA ASP A 158 1.80 -4.40 5.11
C ASP A 158 0.98 -5.03 6.24
N MET A 159 1.40 -4.80 7.48
CA MET A 159 0.73 -5.29 8.68
C MET A 159 -0.30 -4.28 9.19
N PHE A 160 -1.14 -4.71 10.11
CA PHE A 160 -2.07 -3.85 10.83
C PHE A 160 -2.11 -4.22 12.31
N GLU A 161 -1.98 -3.23 13.19
CA GLU A 161 -1.80 -3.42 14.64
C GLU A 161 -2.85 -4.33 15.27
N HIS A 162 -4.13 -4.14 14.89
CA HIS A 162 -5.20 -4.98 15.39
C HIS A 162 -4.99 -6.47 15.07
N TYR A 163 -4.52 -6.77 13.88
CA TYR A 163 -4.27 -8.17 13.46
C TYR A 163 -2.96 -8.70 14.04
N ALA A 164 -1.92 -7.87 14.11
CA ALA A 164 -0.66 -8.23 14.74
C ALA A 164 -0.82 -8.62 16.21
N THR A 165 -1.73 -7.95 16.92
CA THR A 165 -2.03 -8.23 18.33
C THR A 165 -3.03 -9.37 18.52
N SER A 166 -4.08 -9.44 17.70
CA SER A 166 -5.16 -10.42 17.88
C SER A 166 -4.85 -11.76 17.24
N TYR A 167 -4.06 -11.82 16.18
CA TYR A 167 -3.70 -13.01 15.40
C TYR A 167 -2.19 -13.07 15.12
N PRO A 168 -1.32 -13.03 16.15
CA PRO A 168 0.12 -12.89 15.95
C PRO A 168 0.75 -14.07 15.19
N THR A 169 0.24 -15.29 15.34
CA THR A 169 0.74 -16.46 14.62
C THR A 169 0.48 -16.33 13.13
N ALA A 170 -0.77 -16.08 12.72
CA ALA A 170 -1.11 -15.92 11.31
C ALA A 170 -0.41 -14.70 10.68
N SER A 171 -0.26 -13.60 11.44
CA SER A 171 0.49 -12.42 10.97
C SER A 171 1.98 -12.74 10.73
N ARG A 172 2.61 -13.56 11.57
CA ARG A 172 3.97 -14.04 11.33
C ARG A 172 4.07 -14.99 10.13
N GLU A 173 3.07 -15.85 9.92
CA GLU A 173 3.02 -16.70 8.72
C GLU A 173 2.97 -15.85 7.43
N VAL A 174 2.23 -14.72 7.43
CA VAL A 174 2.28 -13.78 6.31
C VAL A 174 3.68 -13.21 6.14
N CYS A 175 4.33 -12.76 7.22
CA CYS A 175 5.70 -12.23 7.17
C CYS A 175 6.70 -13.25 6.62
N ASP A 176 6.56 -14.52 6.96
CA ASP A 176 7.43 -15.61 6.48
C ASP A 176 7.18 -15.96 5.01
N GLY A 177 6.03 -15.58 4.45
CA GLY A 177 5.62 -15.85 3.07
C GLY A 177 5.97 -14.76 2.06
N VAL A 178 6.64 -13.67 2.46
CA VAL A 178 6.94 -12.53 1.59
C VAL A 178 8.42 -12.16 1.60
N ASP A 179 8.85 -11.39 0.58
CA ASP A 179 10.24 -10.94 0.39
C ASP A 179 10.52 -9.56 1.00
N LEU A 180 9.49 -8.83 1.43
CA LEU A 180 9.62 -7.50 2.05
C LEU A 180 8.40 -7.23 2.93
N ILE A 181 8.62 -6.70 4.13
CA ILE A 181 7.57 -6.48 5.12
C ILE A 181 7.54 -4.99 5.49
N PHE A 182 6.31 -4.45 5.56
CA PHE A 182 6.05 -3.13 6.13
C PHE A 182 5.27 -3.29 7.43
N MET A 183 5.68 -2.59 8.47
CA MET A 183 4.96 -2.53 9.74
C MET A 183 5.29 -1.24 10.49
N ASN A 184 4.44 -0.83 11.41
CA ASN A 184 4.79 0.23 12.35
C ASN A 184 5.52 -0.33 13.57
N GLN A 185 5.99 0.56 14.47
CA GLN A 185 6.72 0.13 15.66
C GLN A 185 5.87 -0.74 16.60
N ALA A 186 4.57 -0.43 16.77
CA ALA A 186 3.70 -1.21 17.63
C ALA A 186 3.44 -2.62 17.07
N GLU A 187 3.29 -2.74 15.76
CA GLU A 187 3.19 -4.03 15.06
C GLU A 187 4.47 -4.85 15.20
N TYR A 188 5.64 -4.20 15.05
CA TYR A 188 6.94 -4.84 15.27
C TYR A 188 7.06 -5.36 16.70
N ASP A 189 6.73 -4.53 17.69
CA ASP A 189 6.81 -4.92 19.10
C ASP A 189 5.83 -6.06 19.43
N ALA A 190 4.62 -6.05 18.85
CA ALA A 190 3.65 -7.12 19.04
C ALA A 190 4.09 -8.45 18.42
N LEU A 191 4.77 -8.42 17.28
CA LEU A 191 5.17 -9.65 16.57
C LEU A 191 6.56 -10.17 16.96
N TYR A 192 7.51 -9.25 17.29
CA TYR A 192 8.93 -9.55 17.43
C TYR A 192 9.59 -8.87 18.64
N GLY A 193 8.81 -8.21 19.51
CA GLY A 193 9.32 -7.55 20.71
C GLY A 193 9.86 -8.51 21.78
N ASP A 194 9.49 -9.81 21.73
CA ASP A 194 10.09 -10.84 22.56
C ASP A 194 11.41 -11.33 21.92
N ALA A 195 12.52 -11.11 22.60
CA ALA A 195 13.85 -11.52 22.14
C ALA A 195 14.01 -13.04 21.90
N GLN A 196 13.06 -13.87 22.34
CA GLN A 196 13.05 -15.30 22.09
C GLN A 196 12.38 -15.67 20.76
N LEU A 197 11.65 -14.75 20.13
CA LEU A 197 11.03 -14.99 18.85
C LEU A 197 12.01 -14.71 17.69
N PRO A 198 12.06 -15.59 16.69
CA PRO A 198 12.91 -15.34 15.53
C PRO A 198 12.40 -14.13 14.75
N VAL A 199 13.28 -13.20 14.40
CA VAL A 199 12.99 -12.09 13.49
C VAL A 199 12.89 -12.66 12.07
N PRO A 200 11.96 -12.15 11.21
CA PRO A 200 11.83 -12.64 9.84
C PRO A 200 13.13 -12.43 9.06
N LYS A 201 13.38 -13.32 8.11
CA LYS A 201 14.55 -13.22 7.21
C LYS A 201 14.39 -12.14 6.15
N ALA A 202 13.15 -11.86 5.77
CA ALA A 202 12.85 -10.82 4.80
C ALA A 202 13.20 -9.44 5.36
N PRO A 203 13.70 -8.51 4.53
CA PRO A 203 13.84 -7.12 4.90
C PRO A 203 12.57 -6.53 5.48
N LEU A 204 12.74 -5.66 6.49
CA LEU A 204 11.65 -4.99 7.19
C LEU A 204 11.79 -3.48 7.05
N VAL A 205 10.70 -2.84 6.69
CA VAL A 205 10.53 -1.38 6.83
C VAL A 205 9.66 -1.12 8.05
N VAL A 206 10.27 -0.65 9.15
CA VAL A 206 9.55 -0.28 10.38
C VAL A 206 9.25 1.21 10.34
N LYS A 207 7.97 1.54 10.19
CA LYS A 207 7.46 2.93 10.16
C LYS A 207 7.41 3.48 11.59
N ARG A 208 8.06 4.61 11.84
CA ARG A 208 8.20 5.21 13.18
C ARG A 208 7.62 6.61 13.26
N GLY A 209 6.48 6.76 12.66
CA GLY A 209 5.81 8.06 12.51
C GLY A 209 6.25 8.79 11.23
N PRO A 210 5.70 9.99 11.01
CA PRO A 210 5.81 10.66 9.71
C PRO A 210 7.20 11.19 9.38
N ALA A 211 8.09 11.26 10.36
CA ALA A 211 9.45 11.83 10.19
C ALA A 211 10.55 10.76 10.08
N ALA A 212 10.25 9.48 10.31
CA ALA A 212 11.29 8.47 10.38
C ALA A 212 10.81 7.08 9.96
N ALA A 213 11.73 6.28 9.44
CA ALA A 213 11.58 4.84 9.26
C ALA A 213 12.90 4.12 9.47
N ARG A 214 12.82 2.83 9.74
CA ARG A 214 13.98 1.95 9.88
C ARG A 214 13.88 0.86 8.84
N LEU A 215 14.93 0.68 8.05
CA LEU A 215 15.11 -0.49 7.19
C LEU A 215 15.98 -1.51 7.94
N ILE A 216 15.52 -2.73 8.09
CA ILE A 216 16.27 -3.83 8.69
C ILE A 216 16.56 -4.85 7.60
N VAL A 217 17.82 -5.07 7.27
CA VAL A 217 18.28 -6.07 6.30
C VAL A 217 19.29 -6.96 7.00
N ASP A 218 19.09 -8.27 6.95
CA ASP A 218 19.97 -9.26 7.62
C ASP A 218 20.18 -8.95 9.12
N GLY A 219 19.16 -8.43 9.78
CA GLY A 219 19.22 -8.03 11.19
C GLY A 219 19.94 -6.70 11.45
N HIS A 220 20.44 -6.01 10.43
CA HIS A 220 21.14 -4.74 10.55
C HIS A 220 20.20 -3.54 10.32
N PRO A 221 19.88 -2.73 11.35
CA PRO A 221 18.99 -1.58 11.20
C PRO A 221 19.71 -0.39 10.55
N GLN A 222 19.02 0.27 9.64
CA GLN A 222 19.44 1.52 9.01
C GLN A 222 18.33 2.54 9.22
N GLU A 223 18.59 3.57 10.00
CA GLU A 223 17.63 4.65 10.24
C GLU A 223 17.59 5.62 9.06
N VAL A 224 16.37 6.05 8.72
CA VAL A 224 16.11 7.11 7.74
C VAL A 224 15.16 8.11 8.38
N GLU A 225 15.57 9.37 8.42
CA GLU A 225 14.82 10.45 9.02
C GLU A 225 14.51 11.54 7.97
N ALA A 226 13.41 12.22 8.16
CA ALA A 226 13.04 13.44 7.43
C ALA A 226 12.77 14.57 8.41
N ALA A 227 12.62 15.79 7.91
CA ALA A 227 12.14 16.89 8.73
C ALA A 227 10.73 16.55 9.27
N ALA A 228 10.53 16.74 10.56
CA ALA A 228 9.24 16.47 11.19
C ALA A 228 8.17 17.44 10.65
N PRO A 229 7.10 16.95 10.02
CA PRO A 229 6.04 17.79 9.51
C PRO A 229 5.12 18.29 10.62
N GLN A 230 4.34 19.32 10.33
CA GLN A 230 3.14 19.58 11.10
C GLN A 230 2.10 18.53 10.71
N VAL A 231 1.74 17.65 11.64
CA VAL A 231 0.77 16.57 11.39
C VAL A 231 -0.64 17.14 11.45
N THR A 232 -1.37 17.05 10.33
CA THR A 232 -2.80 17.38 10.21
C THR A 232 -3.65 16.12 10.27
N ASP A 233 -3.31 15.09 9.48
CA ASP A 233 -3.99 13.80 9.47
C ASP A 233 -2.95 12.68 9.22
N PRO A 234 -2.61 11.85 10.23
CA PRO A 234 -1.64 10.76 10.04
C PRO A 234 -2.19 9.57 9.23
N THR A 235 -3.46 9.63 8.78
CA THR A 235 -4.09 8.55 8.01
C THR A 235 -3.48 8.41 6.62
N GLY A 236 -3.10 7.19 6.25
CA GLY A 236 -2.55 6.89 4.92
C GLY A 236 -1.05 7.14 4.77
N GLY A 237 -0.39 7.80 5.76
CA GLY A 237 1.06 8.06 5.68
C GLY A 237 1.90 6.78 5.55
N GLY A 238 1.48 5.69 6.19
CA GLY A 238 2.15 4.39 6.11
C GLY A 238 2.02 3.74 4.74
N GLU A 239 0.83 3.80 4.17
CA GLU A 239 0.52 3.28 2.83
C GLU A 239 1.21 4.10 1.73
N VAL A 240 1.25 5.43 1.88
CA VAL A 240 2.00 6.31 0.97
C VAL A 240 3.49 5.98 1.01
N LEU A 241 4.06 5.76 2.21
CA LEU A 241 5.45 5.32 2.34
C LEU A 241 5.67 4.01 1.55
N ALA A 242 4.81 3.01 1.74
CA ALA A 242 4.93 1.72 1.06
C ALA A 242 4.80 1.89 -0.47
N GLY A 243 3.82 2.65 -0.96
CA GLY A 243 3.60 2.85 -2.39
C GLY A 243 4.77 3.56 -3.08
N VAL A 244 5.27 4.65 -2.49
CA VAL A 244 6.44 5.38 -3.01
C VAL A 244 7.69 4.51 -2.97
N PHE A 245 7.94 3.82 -1.86
CA PHE A 245 9.09 2.92 -1.74
C PHE A 245 9.08 1.83 -2.81
N LEU A 246 7.95 1.15 -2.99
CA LEU A 246 7.79 0.10 -3.99
C LEU A 246 7.94 0.62 -5.43
N ALA A 247 7.40 1.81 -5.74
CA ALA A 247 7.56 2.43 -7.05
C ALA A 247 9.04 2.71 -7.36
N LEU A 248 9.77 3.24 -6.38
CA LEU A 248 11.20 3.55 -6.51
C LEU A 248 12.05 2.27 -6.68
N LEU A 249 11.75 1.22 -5.91
CA LEU A 249 12.39 -0.10 -6.07
C LEU A 249 12.08 -0.72 -7.44
N THR A 250 10.87 -0.54 -7.97
CA THR A 250 10.47 -1.03 -9.29
C THR A 250 11.30 -0.40 -10.40
N ASN A 251 11.75 0.84 -10.19
CA ASN A 251 12.65 1.54 -11.11
C ASN A 251 14.15 1.37 -10.78
N GLY A 252 14.47 0.47 -9.85
CA GLY A 252 15.84 0.06 -9.58
C GLY A 252 16.62 0.95 -8.61
N LEU A 253 15.97 1.87 -7.87
CA LEU A 253 16.65 2.61 -6.81
C LEU A 253 17.07 1.65 -5.70
N PRO A 254 18.26 1.86 -5.10
CA PRO A 254 18.67 1.12 -3.90
C PRO A 254 17.69 1.34 -2.74
N GLU A 255 17.44 0.32 -1.94
CA GLU A 255 16.44 0.33 -0.85
C GLU A 255 16.59 1.53 0.09
N ARG A 256 17.80 1.85 0.53
CA ARG A 256 18.03 2.96 1.45
C ARG A 256 17.69 4.32 0.82
N GLU A 257 18.02 4.50 -0.46
CA GLU A 257 17.68 5.73 -1.20
C GLU A 257 16.16 5.82 -1.44
N ALA A 258 15.54 4.73 -1.86
CA ALA A 258 14.09 4.65 -2.01
C ALA A 258 13.36 5.00 -0.71
N LEU A 259 13.87 4.51 0.45
CA LEU A 259 13.26 4.80 1.75
C LEU A 259 13.37 6.27 2.14
N LYS A 260 14.43 6.99 1.78
CA LYS A 260 14.55 8.44 2.04
C LYS A 260 13.41 9.22 1.36
N TYR A 261 13.14 8.94 0.09
CA TYR A 261 12.05 9.57 -0.64
C TYR A 261 10.68 9.16 -0.10
N ALA A 262 10.52 7.88 0.24
CA ALA A 262 9.28 7.37 0.79
C ALA A 262 8.92 8.01 2.14
N VAL A 263 9.91 8.25 3.01
CA VAL A 263 9.73 8.97 4.30
C VAL A 263 9.33 10.44 4.04
N ARG A 264 9.92 11.11 3.05
CA ARG A 264 9.56 12.48 2.66
C ARG A 264 8.10 12.56 2.17
N ALA A 265 7.70 11.63 1.30
CA ALA A 265 6.32 11.56 0.80
C ALA A 265 5.32 11.27 1.92
N SER A 266 5.64 10.36 2.84
CA SER A 266 4.83 10.09 4.03
C SER A 266 4.67 11.33 4.91
N ALA A 267 5.74 12.07 5.14
CA ALA A 267 5.72 13.32 5.89
C ALA A 267 4.82 14.38 5.24
N SER A 268 4.88 14.50 3.91
CA SER A 268 4.02 15.42 3.14
C SER A 268 2.56 14.96 3.12
N CYS A 269 2.30 13.65 3.11
CA CYS A 269 0.94 13.10 3.19
C CYS A 269 0.24 13.54 4.48
N VAL A 270 0.90 13.40 5.62
CA VAL A 270 0.28 13.68 6.93
C VAL A 270 0.14 15.16 7.25
N ALA A 271 0.68 16.05 6.41
CA ALA A 271 0.49 17.50 6.51
C ALA A 271 -0.88 17.97 5.98
N ASP A 272 -1.57 17.14 5.22
CA ASP A 272 -2.90 17.39 4.65
C ASP A 272 -3.95 16.42 5.19
N TYR A 273 -5.19 16.57 4.72
CA TYR A 273 -6.27 15.61 4.96
C TYR A 273 -6.33 14.58 3.83
N GLY A 274 -6.18 13.29 4.18
CA GLY A 274 -6.23 12.17 3.24
C GLY A 274 -5.02 12.07 2.31
N VAL A 275 -5.04 11.07 1.43
CA VAL A 275 -3.89 10.66 0.59
C VAL A 275 -3.82 11.38 -0.78
N THR A 276 -4.56 12.44 -0.98
CA THR A 276 -4.59 13.22 -2.25
C THR A 276 -4.35 14.71 -2.01
N GLY A 277 -3.73 15.05 -0.89
CA GLY A 277 -3.48 16.42 -0.50
C GLY A 277 -2.45 17.14 -1.39
N ALA A 278 -2.47 18.48 -1.33
CA ALA A 278 -1.62 19.32 -2.17
C ALA A 278 -0.12 19.18 -1.85
N HIS A 279 0.22 19.02 -0.57
CA HIS A 279 1.61 18.81 -0.13
C HIS A 279 2.17 17.50 -0.68
N LEU A 280 1.42 16.39 -0.58
CA LEU A 280 1.84 15.11 -1.15
C LEU A 280 1.99 15.19 -2.66
N THR A 281 1.04 15.82 -3.36
CA THR A 281 1.11 15.97 -4.83
C THR A 281 2.35 16.74 -5.26
N ALA A 282 2.69 17.83 -4.57
CA ALA A 282 3.89 18.60 -4.84
C ALA A 282 5.17 17.81 -4.56
N GLU A 283 5.20 17.06 -3.45
CA GLU A 283 6.34 16.23 -3.08
C GLU A 283 6.58 15.09 -4.06
N LEU A 284 5.53 14.38 -4.49
CA LEU A 284 5.66 13.30 -5.47
C LEU A 284 6.19 13.81 -6.82
N LYS A 285 5.75 15.00 -7.25
CA LYS A 285 6.31 15.65 -8.44
C LYS A 285 7.80 15.97 -8.25
N ALA A 286 8.18 16.55 -7.12
CA ALA A 286 9.58 16.87 -6.82
C ALA A 286 10.46 15.59 -6.79
N ILE A 287 9.97 14.51 -6.17
CA ILE A 287 10.65 13.21 -6.16
C ILE A 287 10.84 12.72 -7.61
N GLY A 288 9.80 12.76 -8.45
CA GLY A 288 9.91 12.35 -9.85
C GLY A 288 10.99 13.13 -10.59
N GLU A 289 11.05 14.45 -10.43
CA GLU A 289 12.08 15.31 -11.04
C GLU A 289 13.49 14.98 -10.52
N GLU A 290 13.66 14.74 -9.19
CA GLU A 290 14.94 14.40 -8.57
C GLU A 290 15.49 13.03 -9.02
N VAL A 291 14.62 12.06 -9.25
CA VAL A 291 15.02 10.71 -9.72
C VAL A 291 15.06 10.60 -11.26
N GLY A 292 14.70 11.67 -11.99
CA GLY A 292 14.82 11.75 -13.44
C GLY A 292 13.66 11.12 -14.21
N TRP A 293 12.44 11.21 -13.68
CA TRP A 293 11.19 10.66 -14.29
C TRP A 293 10.26 11.75 -14.79
#